data_b81077570c650b1aa182f30257d8c4ff
#
_entry.id   b81077570c650b1aa182f30257d8c4ff
#
_cell.length_a   1.000
_cell.length_b   1.000
_cell.length_c   1.000
_cell.angle_alpha   90.00
_cell.angle_beta   90.00
_cell.angle_gamma   90.00
#
_symmetry.space_group_name_H-M   'P 1'
#
loop_
_entity.id
_entity.type
_entity.pdbx_description
1 polymer ?
#
loop_
_entity_poly.entity_id
_entity_poly.type
_entity_poly.pdbx_seq_one_letter_code
_entity_poly.pdbx_strand_id
1 'polypeptide(L)'
;MSGDFVQRGTPAWTDKYLRTKMALLNQADLVFEMPVVYASSSAETFALAGVSLLNSLGFVDMLCFGSECGDLLKLQDIATFMQHPPKDFYQTITSYTAKGFSFPLARKKAFLDCYKTSNPDTTQTSDFLNEYASILDDPNNILAIEYIKAILYNNLNMTYYPVLREGAGYNDDTDTAEYASAFGIRKMLMSDEHDRLKTYLTAGMYEEISNSKSCPLFLDDFSNIFNHKMLFIKQICNINNTDFADRLAEYEDISPDIANRFAGTFTGSDTITEFAMKVKSKNIVYSRICRCIMHIILEIRKFMSDSYNNIPYIRLLGFNKTGQQYLGSIKKELDVPFITKAADYKKELIFDLACSDIYAQSVYEKYGYVMKNELQQNIIRI
;
A
#
# COMPACT_ATOMS: atom_id res chain seq x y z
N MET A 1 0.29 -10.15 1.12
CA MET A 1 -0.03 -9.20 2.23
C MET A 1 1.15 -8.28 2.43
N SER A 2 0.94 -6.97 2.64
CA SER A 2 2.04 -6.07 3.02
C SER A 2 2.73 -6.53 4.30
N GLY A 3 4.06 -6.37 4.37
CA GLY A 3 4.84 -6.60 5.59
C GLY A 3 4.50 -5.57 6.69
N ASP A 4 5.49 -5.05 7.36
CA ASP A 4 5.28 -4.15 8.51
C ASP A 4 4.91 -2.71 8.11
N PHE A 5 5.01 -2.36 6.83
CA PHE A 5 4.59 -1.07 6.26
C PHE A 5 3.62 -1.26 5.10
N VAL A 6 2.69 -0.34 4.96
CA VAL A 6 1.55 -0.50 4.03
C VAL A 6 1.46 0.63 3.01
N GLN A 7 0.74 0.39 1.94
CA GLN A 7 0.59 1.24 0.75
C GLN A 7 0.20 2.70 1.05
N ARG A 8 -0.47 2.96 2.16
CA ARG A 8 -0.86 4.33 2.56
C ARG A 8 0.25 5.16 3.17
N GLY A 9 1.48 4.61 3.25
CA GLY A 9 2.60 5.28 3.89
C GLY A 9 2.48 5.32 5.40
N THR A 10 1.96 4.25 6.00
CA THR A 10 1.88 4.10 7.45
C THR A 10 2.47 2.75 7.86
N PRO A 11 2.89 2.60 9.12
CA PRO A 11 3.14 1.27 9.63
C PRO A 11 1.85 0.46 9.60
N ALA A 12 1.95 -0.85 9.50
CA ALA A 12 0.87 -1.74 9.83
C ALA A 12 0.60 -1.63 11.34
N TRP A 13 -0.67 -1.58 11.73
CA TRP A 13 -1.04 -1.37 13.14
C TRP A 13 -0.64 -2.55 14.06
N THR A 14 -0.36 -3.72 13.46
CA THR A 14 0.31 -4.85 14.13
C THR A 14 1.28 -5.54 13.18
N ASP A 15 2.20 -6.33 13.74
CA ASP A 15 3.22 -7.05 12.99
C ASP A 15 2.63 -8.04 11.97
N LYS A 16 3.41 -8.40 10.98
CA LYS A 16 2.99 -9.28 9.89
C LYS A 16 2.65 -10.69 10.32
N TYR A 17 3.26 -11.21 11.39
CA TYR A 17 3.01 -12.58 11.87
C TYR A 17 1.65 -12.68 12.56
N LEU A 18 1.30 -11.69 13.38
CA LEU A 18 -0.02 -11.62 14.00
C LEU A 18 -1.11 -11.48 12.92
N ARG A 19 -0.90 -10.62 11.91
CA ARG A 19 -1.84 -10.49 10.78
C ARG A 19 -1.93 -11.78 9.96
N THR A 20 -0.83 -12.50 9.78
CA THR A 20 -0.82 -13.82 9.13
C THR A 20 -1.67 -14.80 9.91
N LYS A 21 -1.49 -14.87 11.23
CA LYS A 21 -2.29 -15.75 12.09
C LYS A 21 -3.78 -15.42 12.00
N MET A 22 -4.13 -14.13 12.09
CA MET A 22 -5.52 -13.69 11.93
C MET A 22 -6.10 -14.04 10.55
N ALA A 23 -5.35 -13.88 9.48
CA ALA A 23 -5.81 -14.25 8.13
C ALA A 23 -6.08 -15.76 8.01
N LEU A 24 -5.17 -16.58 8.52
CA LEU A 24 -5.34 -18.05 8.51
C LEU A 24 -6.51 -18.52 9.38
N LEU A 25 -6.75 -17.88 10.54
CA LEU A 25 -7.93 -18.13 11.37
C LEU A 25 -9.25 -17.74 10.68
N ASN A 26 -9.18 -16.86 9.68
CA ASN A 26 -10.31 -16.39 8.89
C ASN A 26 -10.28 -16.95 7.44
N GLN A 27 -9.93 -18.23 7.30
CA GLN A 27 -10.06 -19.03 6.07
C GLN A 27 -9.04 -18.71 4.96
N ALA A 28 -8.02 -17.92 5.21
CA ALA A 28 -6.90 -17.88 4.26
C ALA A 28 -6.12 -19.20 4.34
N ASP A 29 -5.74 -19.76 3.20
CA ASP A 29 -4.99 -21.02 3.13
C ASP A 29 -3.48 -20.78 3.10
N LEU A 30 -3.05 -19.72 2.43
CA LEU A 30 -1.65 -19.31 2.26
C LEU A 30 -1.52 -17.80 2.43
N VAL A 31 -0.47 -17.35 3.10
CA VAL A 31 -0.16 -15.93 3.25
C VAL A 31 1.27 -15.67 2.82
N PHE A 32 1.43 -14.84 1.79
CA PHE A 32 2.72 -14.40 1.27
C PHE A 32 2.99 -12.94 1.63
N GLU A 33 4.25 -12.60 1.87
CA GLU A 33 4.70 -11.23 2.09
C GLU A 33 4.97 -10.53 0.75
N MET A 34 4.48 -9.32 0.61
CA MET A 34 4.89 -8.43 -0.47
C MET A 34 6.11 -7.62 -0.01
N PRO A 35 7.21 -7.61 -0.77
CA PRO A 35 8.40 -6.83 -0.42
C PRO A 35 8.05 -5.36 -0.14
N VAL A 36 8.68 -4.77 0.86
CA VAL A 36 8.29 -3.45 1.40
C VAL A 36 8.38 -2.33 0.38
N VAL A 37 9.34 -2.40 -0.55
CA VAL A 37 9.49 -1.41 -1.64
C VAL A 37 8.20 -1.29 -2.45
N TYR A 38 7.55 -2.42 -2.75
CA TYR A 38 6.28 -2.45 -3.49
C TYR A 38 5.09 -2.24 -2.57
N ALA A 39 5.13 -2.80 -1.36
CA ALA A 39 4.04 -2.71 -0.39
C ALA A 39 3.75 -1.26 0.06
N SER A 40 4.76 -0.38 0.03
CA SER A 40 4.64 1.04 0.41
C SER A 40 4.60 1.99 -0.77
N SER A 41 4.39 1.51 -1.99
CA SER A 41 4.45 2.33 -3.20
C SER A 41 3.07 2.84 -3.68
N SER A 42 3.01 3.43 -4.88
CA SER A 42 1.78 3.87 -5.52
C SER A 42 0.81 2.70 -5.78
N ALA A 43 -0.48 2.98 -6.03
CA ALA A 43 -1.46 1.94 -6.37
C ALA A 43 -1.04 1.14 -7.61
N GLU A 44 -0.46 1.79 -8.61
CA GLU A 44 0.03 1.16 -9.84
C GLU A 44 1.16 0.17 -9.56
N THR A 45 2.21 0.60 -8.88
CA THR A 45 3.37 -0.26 -8.51
C THR A 45 2.95 -1.39 -7.58
N PHE A 46 2.11 -1.09 -6.58
CA PHE A 46 1.56 -2.08 -5.66
C PHE A 46 0.77 -3.17 -6.39
N ALA A 47 -0.13 -2.77 -7.29
CA ALA A 47 -0.95 -3.70 -8.05
C ALA A 47 -0.10 -4.56 -8.99
N LEU A 48 0.84 -3.94 -9.71
CA LEU A 48 1.74 -4.63 -10.63
C LEU A 48 2.58 -5.70 -9.92
N ALA A 49 3.19 -5.32 -8.78
CA ALA A 49 3.98 -6.25 -7.97
C ALA A 49 3.11 -7.37 -7.35
N GLY A 50 1.91 -7.04 -6.86
CA GLY A 50 0.97 -8.02 -6.30
C GLY A 50 0.53 -9.06 -7.32
N VAL A 51 0.15 -8.61 -8.51
CA VAL A 51 -0.23 -9.49 -9.63
C VAL A 51 0.97 -10.34 -10.07
N SER A 52 2.16 -9.75 -10.21
CA SER A 52 3.37 -10.48 -10.58
C SER A 52 3.72 -11.55 -9.55
N LEU A 53 3.61 -11.25 -8.24
CA LEU A 53 3.84 -12.22 -7.17
C LEU A 53 2.86 -13.41 -7.27
N LEU A 54 1.58 -13.13 -7.41
CA LEU A 54 0.55 -14.17 -7.52
C LEU A 54 0.73 -15.01 -8.78
N ASN A 55 1.03 -14.40 -9.91
CA ASN A 55 1.32 -15.11 -11.16
C ASN A 55 2.55 -16.02 -11.05
N SER A 56 3.59 -15.55 -10.35
CA SER A 56 4.83 -16.35 -10.14
C SER A 56 4.57 -17.63 -9.34
N LEU A 57 3.47 -17.73 -8.58
CA LEU A 57 3.10 -18.97 -7.87
C LEU A 57 2.65 -20.08 -8.83
N GLY A 58 2.15 -19.74 -10.03
CA GLY A 58 1.82 -20.69 -11.10
C GLY A 58 0.54 -21.50 -10.89
N PHE A 59 -0.23 -21.25 -9.83
CA PHE A 59 -1.51 -21.93 -9.53
C PHE A 59 -2.66 -20.97 -9.19
N VAL A 60 -2.43 -19.67 -9.29
CA VAL A 60 -3.48 -18.67 -9.01
C VAL A 60 -4.25 -18.37 -10.30
N ASP A 61 -5.51 -18.76 -10.33
CA ASP A 61 -6.38 -18.62 -11.50
C ASP A 61 -7.22 -17.34 -11.47
N MET A 62 -7.46 -16.78 -10.27
CA MET A 62 -8.35 -15.64 -10.11
C MET A 62 -7.83 -14.67 -9.04
N LEU A 63 -7.91 -13.37 -9.33
CA LEU A 63 -7.70 -12.29 -8.37
C LEU A 63 -9.03 -11.68 -7.95
N CYS A 64 -9.36 -11.76 -6.66
CA CYS A 64 -10.51 -11.08 -6.08
C CYS A 64 -10.06 -9.82 -5.33
N PHE A 65 -10.82 -8.73 -5.46
CA PHE A 65 -10.56 -7.47 -4.77
C PHE A 65 -11.84 -6.71 -4.43
N GLY A 66 -11.82 -5.92 -3.36
CA GLY A 66 -12.95 -5.08 -3.00
C GLY A 66 -13.05 -3.84 -3.89
N SER A 67 -14.26 -3.47 -4.28
CA SER A 67 -14.57 -2.30 -5.11
C SER A 67 -15.83 -1.61 -4.59
N GLU A 68 -15.86 -0.29 -4.58
CA GLU A 68 -17.04 0.47 -4.20
C GLU A 68 -18.15 0.36 -5.25
N CYS A 69 -17.80 0.31 -6.53
CA CYS A 69 -18.80 0.20 -7.60
C CYS A 69 -19.25 -1.26 -7.88
N GLY A 70 -18.41 -2.27 -7.61
CA GLY A 70 -18.70 -3.69 -7.87
C GLY A 70 -18.95 -4.05 -9.34
N ASP A 71 -18.86 -3.12 -10.27
CA ASP A 71 -19.17 -3.30 -11.70
C ASP A 71 -17.90 -3.65 -12.47
N LEU A 72 -17.77 -4.95 -12.78
CA LEU A 72 -16.61 -5.48 -13.51
C LEU A 72 -16.44 -4.85 -14.89
N LEU A 73 -17.52 -4.63 -15.63
CA LEU A 73 -17.43 -4.12 -17.01
C LEU A 73 -16.91 -2.68 -17.03
N LYS A 74 -17.39 -1.83 -16.12
CA LYS A 74 -16.93 -0.45 -16.02
C LYS A 74 -15.46 -0.36 -15.56
N LEU A 75 -15.08 -1.17 -14.57
CA LEU A 75 -13.69 -1.22 -14.11
C LEU A 75 -12.74 -1.69 -15.23
N GLN A 76 -13.15 -2.70 -16.00
CA GLN A 76 -12.37 -3.22 -17.11
C GLN A 76 -12.26 -2.20 -18.26
N ASP A 77 -13.34 -1.51 -18.58
CA ASP A 77 -13.35 -0.48 -19.61
C ASP A 77 -12.39 0.67 -19.26
N ILE A 78 -12.46 1.18 -18.02
CA ILE A 78 -11.52 2.19 -17.53
C ILE A 78 -10.08 1.67 -17.56
N ALA A 79 -9.83 0.44 -17.11
CA ALA A 79 -8.50 -0.15 -17.10
C ALA A 79 -7.92 -0.30 -18.49
N THR A 80 -8.73 -0.75 -19.46
CA THR A 80 -8.34 -0.89 -20.88
C THR A 80 -7.98 0.47 -21.48
N PHE A 81 -8.81 1.48 -21.25
CA PHE A 81 -8.50 2.85 -21.68
C PHE A 81 -7.18 3.36 -21.07
N MET A 82 -7.00 3.16 -19.75
CA MET A 82 -5.80 3.62 -19.05
C MET A 82 -4.53 2.87 -19.46
N GLN A 83 -4.66 1.65 -20.00
CA GLN A 83 -3.53 0.87 -20.52
C GLN A 83 -3.09 1.37 -21.90
N HIS A 84 -4.03 1.77 -22.76
CA HIS A 84 -3.78 2.24 -24.11
C HIS A 84 -4.39 3.62 -24.33
N PRO A 85 -3.96 4.64 -23.55
CA PRO A 85 -4.58 5.95 -23.65
C PRO A 85 -4.26 6.63 -24.99
N PRO A 86 -5.12 7.51 -25.48
CA PRO A 86 -4.84 8.34 -26.64
C PRO A 86 -3.56 9.15 -26.46
N LYS A 87 -2.91 9.51 -27.56
CA LYS A 87 -1.60 10.20 -27.56
C LYS A 87 -1.59 11.52 -26.78
N ASP A 88 -2.71 12.22 -26.73
CA ASP A 88 -2.88 13.49 -26.05
C ASP A 88 -3.24 13.37 -24.56
N PHE A 89 -3.51 12.16 -24.07
CA PHE A 89 -3.93 11.91 -22.68
C PHE A 89 -2.96 12.49 -21.64
N TYR A 90 -1.68 12.18 -21.78
CA TYR A 90 -0.64 12.67 -20.84
C TYR A 90 -0.42 14.18 -20.96
N GLN A 91 -0.55 14.74 -22.17
CA GLN A 91 -0.49 16.19 -22.38
C GLN A 91 -1.68 16.88 -21.71
N THR A 92 -2.86 16.27 -21.77
CA THR A 92 -4.07 16.75 -21.11
C THR A 92 -3.92 16.73 -19.59
N ILE A 93 -3.35 15.66 -19.00
CA ILE A 93 -3.00 15.62 -17.57
C ILE A 93 -2.06 16.77 -17.20
N THR A 94 -0.99 16.97 -18.00
CA THR A 94 -0.02 18.05 -17.77
C THR A 94 -0.69 19.43 -17.83
N SER A 95 -1.60 19.63 -18.77
CA SER A 95 -2.38 20.87 -18.87
C SER A 95 -3.25 21.14 -17.63
N TYR A 96 -3.89 20.10 -17.09
CA TYR A 96 -4.69 20.23 -15.87
C TYR A 96 -3.83 20.45 -14.62
N THR A 97 -2.69 19.76 -14.51
CA THR A 97 -1.76 19.99 -13.37
C THR A 97 -1.17 21.39 -13.40
N ALA A 98 -0.85 21.93 -14.59
CA ALA A 98 -0.41 23.32 -14.77
C ALA A 98 -1.48 24.34 -14.35
N LYS A 99 -2.78 24.00 -14.45
CA LYS A 99 -3.91 24.81 -13.94
C LYS A 99 -4.11 24.67 -12.43
N GLY A 100 -3.25 23.94 -11.72
CA GLY A 100 -3.29 23.77 -10.26
C GLY A 100 -4.21 22.63 -9.77
N PHE A 101 -4.63 21.70 -10.64
CA PHE A 101 -5.33 20.50 -10.19
C PHE A 101 -4.36 19.46 -9.61
N SER A 102 -4.79 18.74 -8.58
CA SER A 102 -4.02 17.59 -8.10
C SER A 102 -3.91 16.51 -9.18
N PHE A 103 -2.86 15.70 -9.15
CA PHE A 103 -2.66 14.64 -10.17
C PHE A 103 -3.88 13.69 -10.29
N PRO A 104 -4.50 13.18 -9.20
CA PRO A 104 -5.71 12.35 -9.33
C PRO A 104 -6.85 13.08 -10.06
N LEU A 105 -7.10 14.34 -9.71
CA LEU A 105 -8.16 15.12 -10.34
C LEU A 105 -7.82 15.49 -11.80
N ALA A 106 -6.57 15.78 -12.10
CA ALA A 106 -6.10 16.02 -13.47
C ALA A 106 -6.25 14.76 -14.33
N ARG A 107 -5.86 13.60 -13.81
CA ARG A 107 -6.01 12.28 -14.47
C ARG A 107 -7.49 11.96 -14.73
N LYS A 108 -8.36 12.17 -13.75
CA LYS A 108 -9.81 12.00 -13.90
C LYS A 108 -10.39 12.88 -15.00
N LYS A 109 -10.07 14.19 -15.01
CA LYS A 109 -10.52 15.12 -16.05
C LYS A 109 -10.01 14.73 -17.42
N ALA A 110 -8.73 14.41 -17.53
CA ALA A 110 -8.14 13.98 -18.79
C ALA A 110 -8.79 12.68 -19.30
N PHE A 111 -9.10 11.72 -18.40
CA PHE A 111 -9.84 10.53 -18.76
C PHE A 111 -11.19 10.88 -19.39
N LEU A 112 -12.01 11.71 -18.75
CA LEU A 112 -13.33 12.06 -19.23
C LEU A 112 -13.28 12.77 -20.59
N ASP A 113 -12.34 13.71 -20.77
CA ASP A 113 -12.19 14.43 -22.02
C ASP A 113 -11.76 13.50 -23.17
N CYS A 114 -10.73 12.70 -22.96
CA CYS A 114 -10.21 11.80 -23.98
C CYS A 114 -11.14 10.63 -24.25
N TYR A 115 -11.81 10.08 -23.22
CA TYR A 115 -12.77 8.99 -23.36
C TYR A 115 -13.96 9.41 -24.25
N LYS A 116 -14.49 10.60 -24.00
CA LYS A 116 -15.56 11.18 -24.84
C LYS A 116 -15.13 11.35 -26.30
N THR A 117 -13.90 11.78 -26.53
CA THR A 117 -13.37 11.99 -27.90
C THR A 117 -13.12 10.68 -28.61
N SER A 118 -12.67 9.64 -27.90
CA SER A 118 -12.36 8.31 -28.46
C SER A 118 -13.61 7.47 -28.75
N ASN A 119 -14.76 7.79 -28.14
CA ASN A 119 -16.00 7.03 -28.26
C ASN A 119 -17.19 7.92 -28.68
N PRO A 120 -17.14 8.55 -29.86
CA PRO A 120 -18.16 9.53 -30.30
C PRO A 120 -19.55 8.91 -30.55
N ASP A 121 -19.61 7.61 -30.89
CA ASP A 121 -20.85 6.93 -31.26
C ASP A 121 -21.63 6.39 -30.05
N THR A 122 -21.06 6.39 -28.87
CA THR A 122 -21.80 6.05 -27.66
C THR A 122 -22.65 7.26 -27.29
N THR A 123 -23.97 7.09 -27.15
CA THR A 123 -24.91 8.06 -26.59
C THR A 123 -24.57 8.30 -25.11
N GLN A 124 -23.40 8.85 -24.86
CA GLN A 124 -22.90 9.14 -23.53
C GLN A 124 -23.65 10.34 -22.99
N THR A 125 -24.69 10.04 -22.25
CA THR A 125 -25.41 11.05 -21.46
C THR A 125 -24.44 11.65 -20.42
N SER A 126 -24.75 12.85 -19.96
CA SER A 126 -24.03 13.45 -18.82
C SER A 126 -23.95 12.50 -17.62
N ASP A 127 -24.96 11.66 -17.42
CA ASP A 127 -25.05 10.69 -16.31
C ASP A 127 -24.02 9.55 -16.44
N PHE A 128 -23.79 9.03 -17.63
CA PHE A 128 -22.74 8.04 -17.89
C PHE A 128 -21.33 8.58 -17.52
N LEU A 129 -20.99 9.78 -17.99
CA LEU A 129 -19.71 10.38 -17.68
C LEU A 129 -19.55 10.71 -16.19
N ASN A 130 -20.62 11.12 -15.52
CA ASN A 130 -20.63 11.35 -14.08
C ASN A 130 -20.41 10.05 -13.29
N GLU A 131 -20.99 8.94 -13.73
CA GLU A 131 -20.80 7.64 -13.12
C GLU A 131 -19.33 7.18 -13.23
N TYR A 132 -18.72 7.26 -14.42
CA TYR A 132 -17.29 6.96 -14.61
C TYR A 132 -16.39 7.89 -13.80
N ALA A 133 -16.79 9.15 -13.67
CA ALA A 133 -16.11 10.11 -12.84
C ALA A 133 -16.13 9.73 -11.35
N SER A 134 -17.27 9.22 -10.84
CA SER A 134 -17.39 8.79 -9.46
C SER A 134 -16.54 7.55 -9.16
N ILE A 135 -16.47 6.59 -10.09
CA ILE A 135 -15.61 5.40 -9.95
C ILE A 135 -14.15 5.80 -9.72
N LEU A 136 -13.68 6.86 -10.37
CA LEU A 136 -12.31 7.36 -10.25
C LEU A 136 -12.04 8.20 -8.98
N ASP A 137 -13.05 8.47 -8.16
CA ASP A 137 -12.90 9.16 -6.87
C ASP A 137 -12.60 8.19 -5.73
N ASP A 138 -13.01 6.93 -5.87
CA ASP A 138 -12.96 5.94 -4.80
C ASP A 138 -11.65 5.15 -4.79
N PRO A 139 -10.96 5.08 -3.64
CA PRO A 139 -9.62 4.52 -3.57
C PRO A 139 -9.55 3.01 -3.85
N ASN A 140 -10.58 2.21 -3.53
CA ASN A 140 -10.56 0.78 -3.85
C ASN A 140 -10.91 0.53 -5.32
N ASN A 141 -11.76 1.36 -5.94
CA ASN A 141 -11.97 1.34 -7.38
C ASN A 141 -10.69 1.68 -8.16
N ILE A 142 -9.93 2.70 -7.70
CA ILE A 142 -8.62 3.03 -8.31
C ILE A 142 -7.68 1.82 -8.22
N LEU A 143 -7.59 1.17 -7.07
CA LEU A 143 -6.75 -0.01 -6.90
C LEU A 143 -7.23 -1.20 -7.75
N ALA A 144 -8.54 -1.40 -7.86
CA ALA A 144 -9.17 -2.41 -8.72
C ALA A 144 -8.77 -2.20 -10.19
N ILE A 145 -8.86 -0.97 -10.69
CA ILE A 145 -8.43 -0.58 -12.04
C ILE A 145 -6.95 -0.91 -12.26
N GLU A 146 -6.08 -0.59 -11.30
CA GLU A 146 -4.65 -0.88 -11.42
C GLU A 146 -4.37 -2.40 -11.41
N TYR A 147 -5.11 -3.21 -10.65
CA TYR A 147 -5.00 -4.69 -10.72
C TYR A 147 -5.40 -5.23 -12.08
N ILE A 148 -6.55 -4.79 -12.62
CA ILE A 148 -7.00 -5.21 -13.95
C ILE A 148 -5.97 -4.78 -15.01
N LYS A 149 -5.50 -3.53 -14.92
CA LYS A 149 -4.46 -3.00 -15.81
C LYS A 149 -3.18 -3.84 -15.76
N ALA A 150 -2.73 -4.26 -14.57
CA ALA A 150 -1.56 -5.11 -14.41
C ALA A 150 -1.72 -6.50 -15.04
N ILE A 151 -2.90 -7.11 -14.92
CA ILE A 151 -3.23 -8.41 -15.55
C ILE A 151 -3.23 -8.27 -17.08
N LEU A 152 -3.88 -7.24 -17.61
CA LEU A 152 -3.94 -6.96 -19.04
C LEU A 152 -2.56 -6.63 -19.63
N TYR A 153 -1.78 -5.81 -18.94
CA TYR A 153 -0.45 -5.39 -19.35
C TYR A 153 0.50 -6.58 -19.53
N ASN A 154 0.49 -7.50 -18.58
CA ASN A 154 1.33 -8.69 -18.60
C ASN A 154 0.73 -9.84 -19.40
N ASN A 155 -0.44 -9.63 -20.03
CA ASN A 155 -1.17 -10.64 -20.80
C ASN A 155 -1.32 -11.98 -20.03
N LEU A 156 -1.72 -11.91 -18.76
CA LEU A 156 -1.79 -13.06 -17.88
C LEU A 156 -3.09 -13.84 -18.08
N ASN A 157 -3.01 -15.15 -17.96
CA ASN A 157 -4.19 -16.02 -17.94
C ASN A 157 -4.80 -16.11 -16.52
N MET A 158 -5.03 -14.94 -15.91
CA MET A 158 -5.63 -14.81 -14.59
C MET A 158 -6.95 -14.03 -14.73
N THR A 159 -8.04 -14.64 -14.26
CA THR A 159 -9.32 -13.94 -14.19
C THR A 159 -9.37 -12.98 -13.01
N TYR A 160 -10.33 -12.07 -12.98
CA TYR A 160 -10.47 -11.11 -11.89
C TYR A 160 -11.94 -10.88 -11.57
N TYR A 161 -12.22 -10.63 -10.28
CA TYR A 161 -13.58 -10.49 -9.77
C TYR A 161 -13.66 -9.38 -8.71
N PRO A 162 -14.46 -8.30 -8.95
CA PRO A 162 -14.70 -7.28 -7.95
C PRO A 162 -15.76 -7.75 -6.94
N VAL A 163 -15.42 -7.70 -5.67
CA VAL A 163 -16.38 -7.90 -4.57
C VAL A 163 -16.93 -6.53 -4.19
N LEU A 164 -18.24 -6.35 -4.30
CA LEU A 164 -18.90 -5.12 -3.86
C LEU A 164 -18.66 -4.91 -2.36
N ARG A 165 -18.16 -3.73 -1.99
CA ARG A 165 -17.98 -3.37 -0.60
C ARG A 165 -19.33 -2.98 0.01
N GLU A 166 -19.65 -3.65 1.09
CA GLU A 166 -20.84 -3.37 1.91
C GLU A 166 -20.41 -2.70 3.23
N GLY A 167 -21.29 -1.88 3.81
CA GLY A 167 -21.08 -1.22 5.10
C GLY A 167 -20.64 0.24 5.00
N ALA A 168 -19.95 0.73 6.03
CA ALA A 168 -19.52 2.13 6.11
C ALA A 168 -18.59 2.52 4.97
N GLY A 169 -18.84 3.66 4.35
CA GLY A 169 -17.95 4.27 3.37
C GLY A 169 -16.57 4.50 3.95
N TYR A 170 -15.60 4.81 3.08
CA TYR A 170 -14.19 4.92 3.46
C TYR A 170 -13.92 5.88 4.63
N ASN A 171 -14.70 6.97 4.72
CA ASN A 171 -14.56 8.02 5.74
C ASN A 171 -15.76 8.09 6.70
N ASP A 172 -16.72 7.16 6.64
CA ASP A 172 -17.91 7.23 7.44
C ASP A 172 -17.64 6.77 8.88
N ASP A 173 -18.29 7.43 9.82
CA ASP A 173 -18.35 6.98 11.21
C ASP A 173 -19.18 5.67 11.28
N THR A 174 -18.62 4.68 11.96
CA THR A 174 -19.09 3.29 11.98
C THR A 174 -20.31 3.05 12.88
N ASP A 175 -20.97 4.08 13.40
CA ASP A 175 -21.94 3.94 14.48
C ASP A 175 -23.22 3.18 14.09
N THR A 176 -23.50 2.99 12.80
CA THR A 176 -24.73 2.34 12.32
C THR A 176 -24.50 1.26 11.26
N ALA A 177 -23.26 0.99 10.84
CA ALA A 177 -22.97 0.05 9.77
C ALA A 177 -22.74 -1.37 10.31
N GLU A 178 -23.23 -2.38 9.59
CA GLU A 178 -23.00 -3.80 9.89
C GLU A 178 -21.50 -4.16 9.85
N TYR A 179 -20.75 -3.51 8.96
CA TYR A 179 -19.30 -3.70 8.78
C TYR A 179 -18.53 -2.39 9.01
N ALA A 180 -17.55 -2.44 9.91
CA ALA A 180 -16.66 -1.31 10.12
C ALA A 180 -15.63 -1.18 9.01
N SER A 181 -15.32 0.05 8.60
CA SER A 181 -14.19 0.30 7.72
C SER A 181 -12.85 0.02 8.46
N ALA A 182 -11.80 -0.29 7.71
CA ALA A 182 -10.46 -0.43 8.30
C ALA A 182 -9.98 0.86 9.01
N PHE A 183 -10.48 2.03 8.60
CA PHE A 183 -10.25 3.29 9.29
C PHE A 183 -11.00 3.35 10.62
N GLY A 184 -12.27 2.95 10.65
CA GLY A 184 -13.06 2.86 11.87
C GLY A 184 -12.46 1.92 12.91
N ILE A 185 -12.00 0.73 12.49
CA ILE A 185 -11.29 -0.21 13.39
C ILE A 185 -10.04 0.43 14.00
N ARG A 186 -9.23 1.15 13.20
CA ARG A 186 -8.06 1.86 13.73
C ARG A 186 -8.43 2.96 14.71
N LYS A 187 -9.50 3.71 14.43
CA LYS A 187 -10.02 4.75 15.34
C LYS A 187 -10.43 4.13 16.69
N MET A 188 -11.15 3.00 16.67
CA MET A 188 -11.53 2.28 17.90
C MET A 188 -10.31 1.77 18.68
N LEU A 189 -9.26 1.30 17.97
CA LEU A 189 -8.00 0.90 18.61
C LEU A 189 -7.25 2.09 19.23
N MET A 190 -7.36 3.29 18.64
CA MET A 190 -6.75 4.51 19.19
C MET A 190 -7.50 5.03 20.43
N SER A 191 -8.83 4.87 20.47
CA SER A 191 -9.69 5.35 21.54
C SER A 191 -9.94 4.30 22.64
N ASP A 192 -9.30 3.13 22.56
CA ASP A 192 -9.43 2.03 23.54
C ASP A 192 -10.87 1.48 23.66
N GLU A 193 -11.63 1.54 22.55
CA GLU A 193 -13.02 1.09 22.50
C GLU A 193 -13.14 -0.43 22.30
N HIS A 194 -12.61 -1.22 23.23
CA HIS A 194 -12.50 -2.67 23.10
C HIS A 194 -13.85 -3.39 22.95
N ASP A 195 -14.90 -2.92 23.60
CA ASP A 195 -16.23 -3.54 23.50
C ASP A 195 -16.82 -3.38 22.09
N ARG A 196 -16.57 -2.26 21.44
CA ARG A 196 -16.98 -2.03 20.05
C ARG A 196 -16.16 -2.88 19.07
N LEU A 197 -14.87 -3.07 19.32
CA LEU A 197 -14.03 -3.94 18.49
C LEU A 197 -14.55 -5.38 18.41
N LYS A 198 -15.09 -5.94 19.53
CA LYS A 198 -15.70 -7.27 19.55
C LYS A 198 -16.83 -7.44 18.55
N THR A 199 -17.59 -6.37 18.27
CA THR A 199 -18.72 -6.41 17.35
C THR A 199 -18.28 -6.59 15.90
N TYR A 200 -17.10 -6.07 15.54
CA TYR A 200 -16.60 -6.03 14.16
C TYR A 200 -15.50 -7.04 13.85
N LEU A 201 -14.95 -7.70 14.87
CA LEU A 201 -13.89 -8.69 14.70
C LEU A 201 -14.41 -10.09 15.01
N THR A 202 -13.89 -11.09 14.30
CA THR A 202 -14.15 -12.48 14.71
C THR A 202 -13.52 -12.73 16.08
N ALA A 203 -14.08 -13.69 16.85
CA ALA A 203 -13.60 -14.00 18.19
C ALA A 203 -12.08 -14.29 18.22
N GLY A 204 -11.59 -15.07 17.24
CA GLY A 204 -10.16 -15.37 17.12
C GLY A 204 -9.29 -14.14 16.85
N MET A 205 -9.75 -13.20 15.99
CA MET A 205 -9.02 -11.95 15.74
C MET A 205 -8.99 -11.06 16.99
N TYR A 206 -10.13 -10.93 17.67
CA TYR A 206 -10.20 -10.14 18.90
C TYR A 206 -9.28 -10.67 19.99
N GLU A 207 -9.25 -11.99 20.19
CA GLU A 207 -8.38 -12.64 21.16
C GLU A 207 -6.90 -12.41 20.85
N GLU A 208 -6.49 -12.55 19.59
CA GLU A 208 -5.11 -12.32 19.18
C GLU A 208 -4.66 -10.87 19.40
N ILE A 209 -5.53 -9.90 19.09
CA ILE A 209 -5.26 -8.48 19.30
C ILE A 209 -5.16 -8.17 20.80
N SER A 210 -6.12 -8.62 21.60
CA SER A 210 -6.18 -8.35 23.03
C SER A 210 -5.01 -8.95 23.81
N ASN A 211 -4.45 -10.06 23.34
CA ASN A 211 -3.29 -10.71 23.94
C ASN A 211 -1.95 -10.17 23.40
N SER A 212 -1.97 -9.31 22.38
CA SER A 212 -0.74 -8.78 21.80
C SER A 212 -0.06 -7.78 22.72
N LYS A 213 1.27 -7.85 22.76
CA LYS A 213 2.16 -6.92 23.47
C LYS A 213 2.84 -5.90 22.54
N SER A 214 2.54 -5.96 21.24
CA SER A 214 3.24 -5.23 20.19
C SER A 214 2.33 -4.32 19.36
N CYS A 215 1.06 -4.18 19.70
CA CYS A 215 0.11 -3.37 18.95
C CYS A 215 -0.87 -2.61 19.86
N PRO A 216 -1.52 -1.55 19.33
CA PRO A 216 -1.38 -1.01 17.98
C PRO A 216 -0.20 -0.05 17.80
N LEU A 217 0.42 -0.03 16.61
CA LEU A 217 1.33 1.03 16.17
C LEU A 217 0.65 1.98 15.20
N PHE A 218 0.99 3.26 15.32
CA PHE A 218 0.46 4.34 14.50
C PHE A 218 1.59 5.17 13.88
N LEU A 219 1.23 6.06 12.97
CA LEU A 219 2.19 6.87 12.23
C LEU A 219 3.11 7.69 13.14
N ASP A 220 2.55 8.31 14.19
CA ASP A 220 3.29 9.20 15.08
C ASP A 220 4.23 8.46 16.04
N ASP A 221 4.09 7.14 16.20
CA ASP A 221 5.06 6.33 16.94
C ASP A 221 6.44 6.29 16.25
N PHE A 222 6.53 6.73 14.98
CA PHE A 222 7.77 6.84 14.20
C PHE A 222 8.33 8.27 14.13
N SER A 223 7.74 9.24 14.84
CA SER A 223 8.13 10.66 14.74
C SER A 223 9.56 10.90 15.15
N ASN A 224 10.05 10.24 16.19
CA ASN A 224 11.44 10.38 16.65
C ASN A 224 12.43 9.87 15.59
N ILE A 225 12.13 8.73 14.98
CA ILE A 225 12.95 8.13 13.90
C ILE A 225 12.99 9.08 12.70
N PHE A 226 11.83 9.61 12.30
CA PHE A 226 11.71 10.56 11.19
C PHE A 226 12.52 11.84 11.45
N ASN A 227 12.32 12.46 12.61
CA ASN A 227 13.03 13.69 12.96
C ASN A 227 14.55 13.49 13.04
N HIS A 228 15.00 12.41 13.66
CA HIS A 228 16.42 12.05 13.70
C HIS A 228 16.99 11.86 12.28
N LYS A 229 16.27 11.13 11.42
CA LYS A 229 16.68 10.87 10.03
C LYS A 229 16.80 12.15 9.22
N MET A 230 15.80 13.02 9.29
CA MET A 230 15.80 14.30 8.59
C MET A 230 16.92 15.23 9.08
N LEU A 231 17.15 15.31 10.40
CA LEU A 231 18.25 16.08 10.98
C LEU A 231 19.61 15.54 10.49
N PHE A 232 19.78 14.23 10.47
CA PHE A 232 21.01 13.59 10.01
C PHE A 232 21.27 13.90 8.52
N ILE A 233 20.26 13.76 7.67
CA ILE A 233 20.37 14.08 6.23
C ILE A 233 20.75 15.56 6.05
N LYS A 234 20.07 16.47 6.77
CA LYS A 234 20.34 17.92 6.73
C LYS A 234 21.76 18.23 7.16
N GLN A 235 22.26 17.59 8.23
CA GLN A 235 23.63 17.75 8.71
C GLN A 235 24.65 17.28 7.66
N ILE A 236 24.45 16.14 7.03
CA ILE A 236 25.33 15.63 5.97
C ILE A 236 25.34 16.57 4.76
N CYS A 237 24.19 17.10 4.38
CA CYS A 237 24.11 18.10 3.29
C CYS A 237 24.92 19.37 3.64
N ASN A 238 24.80 19.87 4.86
CA ASN A 238 25.55 21.03 5.32
C ASN A 238 27.07 20.78 5.31
N ILE A 239 27.53 19.61 5.78
CA ILE A 239 28.95 19.22 5.78
C ILE A 239 29.50 19.14 4.35
N ASN A 240 28.72 18.57 3.43
CA ASN A 240 29.16 18.34 2.04
C ASN A 240 28.86 19.52 1.12
N ASN A 241 28.25 20.59 1.61
CA ASN A 241 27.80 21.76 0.84
C ASN A 241 26.89 21.36 -0.33
N THR A 242 25.92 20.45 -0.05
CA THR A 242 24.90 20.00 -1.02
C THR A 242 23.52 20.49 -0.58
N ASP A 243 22.60 20.61 -1.54
CA ASP A 243 21.25 21.06 -1.23
C ASP A 243 20.43 19.97 -0.52
N PHE A 244 19.69 20.37 0.50
CA PHE A 244 18.87 19.44 1.30
C PHE A 244 17.64 18.96 0.54
N ALA A 245 17.00 19.82 -0.24
CA ALA A 245 15.85 19.44 -1.04
C ALA A 245 16.25 18.49 -2.18
N ASP A 246 17.39 18.71 -2.84
CA ASP A 246 17.91 17.83 -3.87
C ASP A 246 18.17 16.43 -3.30
N ARG A 247 18.73 16.36 -2.09
CA ARG A 247 18.95 15.08 -1.39
C ARG A 247 17.65 14.35 -1.06
N LEU A 248 16.61 15.09 -0.64
CA LEU A 248 15.28 14.53 -0.40
C LEU A 248 14.61 14.06 -1.68
N ALA A 249 14.87 14.71 -2.81
CA ALA A 249 14.30 14.34 -4.11
C ALA A 249 14.82 12.99 -4.66
N GLU A 250 15.85 12.40 -4.06
CA GLU A 250 16.33 11.05 -4.42
C GLU A 250 15.43 9.94 -3.90
N TYR A 251 14.60 10.21 -2.87
CA TYR A 251 13.68 9.21 -2.32
C TYR A 251 12.48 8.98 -3.23
N GLU A 252 11.92 7.79 -3.17
CA GLU A 252 10.74 7.39 -3.95
C GLU A 252 9.56 8.31 -3.63
N ASP A 253 8.69 8.57 -4.63
CA ASP A 253 7.50 9.43 -4.57
C ASP A 253 7.78 10.93 -4.30
N ILE A 254 9.02 11.34 -4.04
CA ILE A 254 9.40 12.72 -3.74
C ILE A 254 9.77 13.46 -5.04
N SER A 255 8.84 14.32 -5.49
CA SER A 255 9.12 15.26 -6.57
C SER A 255 9.92 16.47 -6.04
N PRO A 256 10.61 17.25 -6.91
CA PRO A 256 11.31 18.47 -6.51
C PRO A 256 10.42 19.45 -5.70
N ASP A 257 9.15 19.58 -6.07
CA ASP A 257 8.17 20.39 -5.35
C ASP A 257 7.94 19.90 -3.90
N ILE A 258 7.77 18.58 -3.72
CA ILE A 258 7.59 17.98 -2.40
C ILE A 258 8.89 18.13 -1.58
N ALA A 259 10.04 17.91 -2.20
CA ALA A 259 11.34 18.05 -1.57
C ALA A 259 11.56 19.46 -1.04
N ASN A 260 11.28 20.49 -1.83
CA ASN A 260 11.38 21.90 -1.42
C ASN A 260 10.43 22.21 -0.27
N ARG A 261 9.20 21.70 -0.30
CA ARG A 261 8.23 21.89 0.78
C ARG A 261 8.69 21.19 2.07
N PHE A 262 9.20 19.95 1.97
CA PHE A 262 9.75 19.23 3.11
C PHE A 262 10.91 20.00 3.74
N ALA A 263 11.89 20.41 2.92
CA ALA A 263 13.05 21.18 3.39
C ALA A 263 12.67 22.50 4.05
N GLY A 264 11.71 23.23 3.48
CA GLY A 264 11.25 24.53 4.00
C GLY A 264 10.34 24.43 5.24
N THR A 265 9.67 23.28 5.42
CA THR A 265 8.72 23.07 6.53
C THR A 265 9.37 22.42 7.75
N PHE A 266 10.45 21.65 7.54
CA PHE A 266 11.04 20.82 8.57
C PHE A 266 11.68 21.61 9.70
N THR A 267 11.17 21.43 10.93
CA THR A 267 11.65 22.06 12.17
C THR A 267 12.46 21.11 13.07
N GLY A 268 12.21 19.79 12.96
CA GLY A 268 12.84 18.75 13.78
C GLY A 268 12.12 18.46 15.12
N SER A 269 10.92 19.02 15.34
CA SER A 269 10.17 18.87 16.59
C SER A 269 8.71 18.47 16.42
N ASP A 270 8.23 18.35 15.17
CA ASP A 270 6.86 17.98 14.88
C ASP A 270 6.66 16.45 14.97
N THR A 271 5.45 16.02 15.32
CA THR A 271 5.01 14.65 14.99
C THR A 271 4.89 14.50 13.48
N ILE A 272 4.88 13.24 12.99
CA ILE A 272 4.70 13.00 11.55
C ILE A 272 3.36 13.56 11.07
N THR A 273 2.30 13.40 11.87
CA THR A 273 0.96 13.92 11.53
C THR A 273 0.98 15.44 11.42
N GLU A 274 1.58 16.16 12.38
CA GLU A 274 1.72 17.61 12.34
C GLU A 274 2.53 18.08 11.14
N PHE A 275 3.69 17.46 10.90
CA PHE A 275 4.53 17.77 9.75
C PHE A 275 3.78 17.53 8.43
N ALA A 276 3.12 16.39 8.28
CA ALA A 276 2.36 16.06 7.09
C ALA A 276 1.20 17.05 6.83
N MET A 277 0.55 17.52 7.88
CA MET A 277 -0.51 18.53 7.77
C MET A 277 0.03 19.90 7.35
N LYS A 278 1.23 20.30 7.80
CA LYS A 278 1.91 21.54 7.36
C LYS A 278 2.34 21.47 5.89
N VAL A 279 2.78 20.30 5.43
CA VAL A 279 3.19 20.06 4.03
C VAL A 279 2.00 19.95 3.11
N LYS A 280 0.86 19.43 3.60
CA LYS A 280 -0.35 19.19 2.80
C LYS A 280 -0.78 20.46 2.06
N SER A 281 -1.17 20.28 0.82
CA SER A 281 -1.73 21.34 -0.02
C SER A 281 -2.89 20.80 -0.85
N LYS A 282 -3.58 21.69 -1.56
CA LYS A 282 -4.67 21.32 -2.47
C LYS A 282 -4.25 20.28 -3.51
N ASN A 283 -2.98 20.28 -3.91
CA ASN A 283 -2.45 19.45 -4.99
C ASN A 283 -1.68 18.21 -4.51
N ILE A 284 -1.39 18.10 -3.21
CA ILE A 284 -0.64 16.97 -2.63
C ILE A 284 -1.53 16.28 -1.61
N VAL A 285 -1.95 15.05 -1.94
CA VAL A 285 -2.80 14.24 -1.06
C VAL A 285 -2.02 13.74 0.15
N TYR A 286 -2.70 13.65 1.29
CA TYR A 286 -2.11 13.28 2.59
C TYR A 286 -1.37 11.93 2.55
N SER A 287 -1.98 10.90 1.94
CA SER A 287 -1.36 9.58 1.84
C SER A 287 -0.05 9.56 1.05
N ARG A 288 0.09 10.44 0.04
CA ARG A 288 1.37 10.59 -0.68
C ARG A 288 2.44 11.19 0.23
N ILE A 289 2.10 12.19 1.03
CA ILE A 289 3.05 12.78 1.99
C ILE A 289 3.51 11.71 2.99
N CYS A 290 2.58 10.92 3.53
CA CYS A 290 2.91 9.83 4.44
C CYS A 290 3.84 8.79 3.78
N ARG A 291 3.60 8.43 2.50
CA ARG A 291 4.53 7.54 1.76
C ARG A 291 5.92 8.16 1.61
N CYS A 292 6.00 9.42 1.22
CA CYS A 292 7.28 10.13 1.14
C CYS A 292 8.04 10.09 2.48
N ILE A 293 7.35 10.30 3.60
CA ILE A 293 7.93 10.22 4.94
C ILE A 293 8.43 8.81 5.25
N MET A 294 7.60 7.78 4.97
CA MET A 294 8.02 6.39 5.15
C MET A 294 9.19 6.02 4.25
N HIS A 295 9.23 6.49 3.01
CA HIS A 295 10.37 6.27 2.11
C HIS A 295 11.66 6.87 2.66
N ILE A 296 11.61 8.04 3.29
CA ILE A 296 12.77 8.63 3.98
C ILE A 296 13.20 7.76 5.17
N ILE A 297 12.26 7.36 6.03
CA ILE A 297 12.53 6.52 7.20
C ILE A 297 13.18 5.20 6.77
N LEU A 298 12.63 4.55 5.76
CA LEU A 298 13.00 3.22 5.29
C LEU A 298 14.13 3.21 4.24
N GLU A 299 14.67 4.37 3.84
CA GLU A 299 15.69 4.49 2.78
C GLU A 299 15.23 3.96 1.40
N ILE A 300 13.94 4.06 1.07
CA ILE A 300 13.44 3.66 -0.25
C ILE A 300 13.78 4.74 -1.27
N ARG A 301 14.66 4.38 -2.21
CA ARG A 301 15.16 5.26 -3.27
C ARG A 301 14.48 4.97 -4.61
N LYS A 302 14.41 5.95 -5.50
CA LYS A 302 13.77 5.85 -6.82
C LYS A 302 14.23 4.64 -7.63
N PHE A 303 15.55 4.34 -7.64
CA PHE A 303 16.08 3.21 -8.39
C PHE A 303 15.62 1.84 -7.88
N MET A 304 15.10 1.75 -6.65
CA MET A 304 14.69 0.47 -6.06
C MET A 304 13.34 0.00 -6.59
N SER A 305 12.49 0.91 -7.07
CA SER A 305 11.17 0.61 -7.61
C SER A 305 11.17 0.30 -9.12
N ASP A 306 12.31 0.45 -9.81
CA ASP A 306 12.40 0.30 -11.26
C ASP A 306 12.20 -1.14 -11.77
N SER A 307 12.14 -2.11 -10.86
CA SER A 307 12.08 -3.55 -11.17
C SER A 307 10.73 -4.22 -10.84
N TYR A 308 9.62 -3.47 -10.86
CA TYR A 308 8.32 -4.03 -10.39
C TYR A 308 7.81 -5.24 -11.16
N ASN A 309 8.25 -5.44 -12.40
CA ASN A 309 7.88 -6.60 -13.20
C ASN A 309 8.63 -7.88 -12.76
N ASN A 310 9.68 -7.73 -11.97
CA ASN A 310 10.50 -8.82 -11.47
C ASN A 310 10.46 -8.83 -9.94
N ILE A 311 9.58 -9.64 -9.38
CA ILE A 311 9.55 -9.89 -7.93
C ILE A 311 10.87 -10.55 -7.53
N PRO A 312 11.62 -9.99 -6.53
CA PRO A 312 12.93 -10.50 -6.18
C PRO A 312 12.90 -11.85 -5.46
N TYR A 313 11.78 -12.18 -4.82
CA TYR A 313 11.54 -13.43 -4.09
C TYR A 313 10.05 -13.62 -3.78
N ILE A 314 9.69 -14.83 -3.44
CA ILE A 314 8.38 -15.20 -2.89
C ILE A 314 8.59 -15.64 -1.44
N ARG A 315 8.08 -14.86 -0.46
CA ARG A 315 8.19 -15.18 0.96
C ARG A 315 6.86 -15.66 1.53
N LEU A 316 6.85 -16.92 2.00
CA LEU A 316 5.72 -17.51 2.71
C LEU A 316 5.74 -17.12 4.19
N LEU A 317 4.65 -16.51 4.68
CA LEU A 317 4.50 -16.15 6.10
C LEU A 317 3.72 -17.20 6.90
N GLY A 318 2.75 -17.87 6.26
CA GLY A 318 1.98 -18.89 6.94
C GLY A 318 1.07 -19.69 6.02
N PHE A 319 0.58 -20.82 6.55
CA PHE A 319 -0.34 -21.72 5.86
C PHE A 319 -1.17 -22.57 6.84
N ASN A 320 -2.32 -23.06 6.37
CA ASN A 320 -3.14 -24.06 7.03
C ASN A 320 -3.01 -25.44 6.31
N LYS A 321 -3.80 -26.44 6.73
CA LYS A 321 -3.76 -27.79 6.14
C LYS A 321 -4.08 -27.81 4.64
N THR A 322 -5.03 -26.99 4.19
CA THR A 322 -5.37 -26.86 2.77
C THR A 322 -4.22 -26.21 2.00
N GLY A 323 -3.67 -25.11 2.53
CA GLY A 323 -2.50 -24.43 1.95
C GLY A 323 -1.29 -25.35 1.80
N GLN A 324 -1.07 -26.26 2.75
CA GLN A 324 0.00 -27.25 2.67
C GLN A 324 -0.09 -28.13 1.42
N GLN A 325 -1.30 -28.48 0.98
CA GLN A 325 -1.49 -29.27 -0.26
C GLN A 325 -1.09 -28.47 -1.49
N TYR A 326 -1.45 -27.19 -1.56
CA TYR A 326 -1.05 -26.29 -2.66
C TYR A 326 0.46 -26.05 -2.72
N LEU A 327 1.13 -25.99 -1.56
CA LEU A 327 2.60 -25.83 -1.51
C LEU A 327 3.31 -26.97 -2.24
N GLY A 328 2.75 -28.17 -2.24
CA GLY A 328 3.27 -29.31 -3.02
C GLY A 328 3.19 -29.11 -4.54
N SER A 329 2.28 -28.25 -5.01
CA SER A 329 2.08 -27.94 -6.43
C SER A 329 2.94 -26.77 -6.91
N ILE A 330 3.55 -26.00 -5.99
CA ILE A 330 4.47 -24.93 -6.36
C ILE A 330 5.63 -25.52 -7.13
N LYS A 331 5.80 -25.05 -8.36
CA LYS A 331 6.81 -25.55 -9.28
C LYS A 331 8.19 -25.53 -8.63
N LYS A 332 8.91 -26.63 -8.75
CA LYS A 332 10.31 -26.74 -8.30
C LYS A 332 11.25 -25.80 -9.05
N GLU A 333 10.80 -25.23 -10.15
CA GLU A 333 11.51 -24.31 -11.03
C GLU A 333 10.85 -22.94 -11.03
N LEU A 334 10.82 -22.30 -9.85
CA LEU A 334 10.47 -20.88 -9.77
C LEU A 334 11.67 -20.04 -10.25
N ASP A 335 11.38 -19.00 -11.02
CA ASP A 335 12.42 -18.07 -11.50
C ASP A 335 13.06 -17.23 -10.38
N VAL A 336 12.44 -17.24 -9.19
CA VAL A 336 12.86 -16.47 -8.02
C VAL A 336 12.89 -17.34 -6.75
N PRO A 337 13.73 -16.99 -5.75
CA PRO A 337 13.81 -17.72 -4.49
C PRO A 337 12.46 -17.86 -3.79
N PHE A 338 12.10 -19.08 -3.37
CA PHE A 338 10.95 -19.35 -2.53
C PHE A 338 11.40 -19.47 -1.07
N ILE A 339 11.04 -18.47 -0.26
CA ILE A 339 11.57 -18.29 1.08
C ILE A 339 10.57 -18.78 2.12
N THR A 340 10.99 -19.79 2.86
CA THR A 340 10.24 -20.34 4.01
C THR A 340 10.96 -20.06 5.35
N LYS A 341 12.26 -19.75 5.30
CA LYS A 341 13.08 -19.46 6.47
C LYS A 341 14.00 -18.27 6.16
N ALA A 342 13.74 -17.14 6.80
CA ALA A 342 14.46 -15.91 6.54
C ALA A 342 15.98 -16.03 6.77
N ALA A 343 16.41 -16.86 7.72
CA ALA A 343 17.82 -17.04 8.05
C ALA A 343 18.67 -17.59 6.89
N ASP A 344 18.05 -18.34 5.97
CA ASP A 344 18.71 -18.96 4.83
C ASP A 344 18.82 -18.02 3.61
N TYR A 345 18.11 -16.88 3.63
CA TYR A 345 17.99 -15.91 2.52
C TYR A 345 18.26 -14.47 2.96
N LYS A 346 19.28 -14.29 3.81
CA LYS A 346 19.60 -12.97 4.38
C LYS A 346 19.95 -11.90 3.33
N LYS A 347 20.54 -12.31 2.21
CA LYS A 347 20.95 -11.38 1.14
C LYS A 347 19.74 -10.84 0.39
N GLU A 348 18.82 -11.72 0.04
CA GLU A 348 17.59 -11.41 -0.68
C GLU A 348 16.66 -10.55 0.17
N LEU A 349 16.60 -10.82 1.48
CA LEU A 349 15.73 -10.14 2.43
C LEU A 349 16.38 -8.95 3.13
N ILE A 350 17.63 -8.61 2.84
CA ILE A 350 18.40 -7.63 3.63
C ILE A 350 17.65 -6.31 3.86
N PHE A 351 16.95 -5.84 2.85
CA PHE A 351 16.20 -4.60 2.93
C PHE A 351 14.94 -4.73 3.79
N ASP A 352 14.16 -5.79 3.58
CA ASP A 352 12.93 -6.05 4.36
C ASP A 352 13.26 -6.36 5.83
N LEU A 353 14.38 -7.04 6.10
CA LEU A 353 14.87 -7.27 7.46
C LEU A 353 15.19 -5.94 8.16
N ALA A 354 15.90 -5.03 7.48
CA ALA A 354 16.22 -3.71 8.04
C ALA A 354 14.94 -2.88 8.31
N CYS A 355 13.94 -2.96 7.43
CA CYS A 355 12.65 -2.31 7.66
C CYS A 355 11.91 -2.92 8.86
N SER A 356 11.93 -4.24 9.03
CA SER A 356 11.32 -4.91 10.19
C SER A 356 12.05 -4.56 11.50
N ASP A 357 13.37 -4.34 11.48
CA ASP A 357 14.11 -3.87 12.66
C ASP A 357 13.66 -2.45 13.08
N ILE A 358 13.40 -1.55 12.12
CA ILE A 358 12.85 -0.21 12.40
C ILE A 358 11.45 -0.33 13.03
N TYR A 359 10.60 -1.24 12.52
CA TYR A 359 9.30 -1.50 13.11
C TYR A 359 9.42 -2.04 14.55
N ALA A 360 10.29 -3.01 14.78
CA ALA A 360 10.55 -3.60 16.09
C ALA A 360 11.08 -2.57 17.09
N GLN A 361 11.91 -1.62 16.65
CA GLN A 361 12.39 -0.51 17.48
C GLN A 361 11.22 0.37 17.95
N SER A 362 10.28 0.72 17.08
CA SER A 362 9.10 1.51 17.47
C SER A 362 8.17 0.74 18.43
N VAL A 363 8.05 -0.58 18.29
CA VAL A 363 7.35 -1.43 19.28
C VAL A 363 8.05 -1.34 20.64
N TYR A 364 9.38 -1.46 20.65
CA TYR A 364 10.15 -1.37 21.88
C TYR A 364 10.02 0.00 22.57
N GLU A 365 10.12 1.08 21.81
CA GLU A 365 9.95 2.44 22.32
C GLU A 365 8.57 2.65 22.97
N LYS A 366 7.53 2.14 22.33
CA LYS A 366 6.16 2.33 22.81
C LYS A 366 5.77 1.41 23.97
N TYR A 367 6.17 0.14 23.92
CA TYR A 367 5.66 -0.91 24.81
C TYR A 367 6.73 -1.53 25.73
N GLY A 368 8.02 -1.21 25.54
CA GLY A 368 9.12 -1.90 26.20
C GLY A 368 9.23 -3.39 25.81
N TYR A 369 8.54 -3.81 24.74
CA TYR A 369 8.48 -5.19 24.31
C TYR A 369 9.53 -5.47 23.23
N VAL A 370 10.42 -6.41 23.48
CA VAL A 370 11.43 -6.87 22.51
C VAL A 370 10.80 -7.90 21.60
N MET A 371 10.57 -7.52 20.33
CA MET A 371 10.06 -8.45 19.32
C MET A 371 11.10 -9.53 19.01
N LYS A 372 10.61 -10.73 18.66
CA LYS A 372 11.47 -11.80 18.18
C LYS A 372 12.11 -11.39 16.86
N ASN A 373 13.43 -11.58 16.75
CA ASN A 373 14.18 -11.23 15.52
C ASN A 373 13.63 -11.98 14.30
N GLU A 374 13.55 -11.30 13.17
CA GLU A 374 13.04 -11.83 11.89
C GLU A 374 13.71 -13.15 11.45
N LEU A 375 15.02 -13.28 11.68
CA LEU A 375 15.77 -14.50 11.32
C LEU A 375 15.41 -15.71 12.20
N GLN A 376 14.78 -15.46 13.34
CA GLN A 376 14.32 -16.48 14.29
C GLN A 376 12.81 -16.76 14.18
N GLN A 377 12.10 -15.99 13.37
CA GLN A 377 10.68 -16.20 13.15
C GLN A 377 10.43 -17.49 12.38
N ASN A 378 9.39 -18.19 12.78
CA ASN A 378 8.91 -19.38 12.09
C ASN A 378 7.68 -19.03 11.25
N ILE A 379 7.45 -19.80 10.19
CA ILE A 379 6.19 -19.76 9.45
C ILE A 379 5.04 -20.10 10.40
N ILE A 380 3.96 -19.33 10.31
CA ILE A 380 2.72 -19.58 11.05
C ILE A 380 2.01 -20.80 10.44
N ARG A 381 1.66 -21.77 11.28
CA ARG A 381 0.93 -22.99 10.88
C ARG A 381 -0.31 -23.14 11.75
N ILE A 382 -1.45 -23.40 11.11
CA ILE A 382 -2.74 -23.59 11.78
C ILE A 382 -3.35 -24.93 11.33
#